data_9c221654085e5ddff563fe1419a5f72a
#
_entry.id   9c221654085e5ddff563fe1419a5f72a
#
_cell.length_a   1.000
_cell.length_b   1.000
_cell.length_c   1.000
_cell.angle_alpha   90.00
_cell.angle_beta   90.00
_cell.angle_gamma   90.00
#
_symmetry.space_group_name_H-M   'P 1'
#
loop_
_entity.id
_entity.type
_entity.pdbx_description
1 polymer ?
#
loop_
_entity_poly.entity_id
_entity_poly.type
_entity_poly.pdbx_seq_one_letter_code
_entity_poly.pdbx_strand_id
1 'polypeptide(L)'
;NKRICVITGGGSGMGLETAMIMGKTHYIIICGRTAGKLQHAIKTLQEKGVECEAFSCNVGDLYSVRKLANHAHELGEVQAVIHAAGMSPHMGEAEDILKTNALGTIYINTEFAKVMGKGGCILDVSSMSAYLTPSIVMPRKLYKYALEEVELFRKKMNKRLQIFPKSVRTGVAYGISKDFVIWYSKQSAPQSNDSENQERSHICFCLLYTSDAADD
;
A
#
# COMPACT_ATOMS: atom_id res chain seq x y z
N ASN A 1 18.02 -19.11 -2.05
CA ASN A 1 17.61 -17.70 -1.94
C ASN A 1 16.55 -17.56 -0.84
N LYS A 2 16.63 -16.47 -0.06
CA LYS A 2 15.59 -16.14 0.93
C LYS A 2 14.28 -15.81 0.19
N ARG A 3 13.16 -16.29 0.72
CA ARG A 3 11.83 -15.84 0.29
C ARG A 3 11.49 -14.57 1.04
N ILE A 4 11.30 -13.47 0.35
CA ILE A 4 11.09 -12.15 0.95
C ILE A 4 9.61 -11.81 0.97
N CYS A 5 9.12 -11.35 2.12
CA CYS A 5 7.83 -10.70 2.25
C CYS A 5 8.05 -9.25 2.73
N VAL A 6 7.58 -8.29 1.94
CA VAL A 6 7.65 -6.86 2.27
C VAL A 6 6.30 -6.40 2.81
N ILE A 7 6.31 -5.70 3.96
CA ILE A 7 5.08 -5.25 4.61
C ILE A 7 5.17 -3.75 4.88
N THR A 8 4.44 -2.97 4.11
CA THR A 8 4.33 -1.53 4.35
C THR A 8 3.37 -1.27 5.51
N GLY A 9 3.66 -0.27 6.33
CA GLY A 9 2.91 -0.06 7.58
C GLY A 9 3.16 -1.15 8.63
N GLY A 10 4.26 -1.91 8.50
CA GLY A 10 4.60 -3.03 9.38
C GLY A 10 5.03 -2.66 10.80
N GLY A 11 5.07 -1.37 11.14
CA GLY A 11 5.50 -0.90 12.47
C GLY A 11 4.43 -1.02 13.57
N SER A 12 3.17 -1.34 13.24
CA SER A 12 2.08 -1.48 14.22
C SER A 12 0.86 -2.15 13.60
N GLY A 13 -0.14 -2.49 14.44
CA GLY A 13 -1.47 -2.96 14.03
C GLY A 13 -1.42 -4.13 13.04
N MET A 14 -2.28 -4.09 12.02
CA MET A 14 -2.42 -5.17 11.04
C MET A 14 -1.11 -5.55 10.33
N GLY A 15 -0.28 -4.54 9.99
CA GLY A 15 1.00 -4.81 9.33
C GLY A 15 1.95 -5.61 10.21
N LEU A 16 2.03 -5.29 11.50
CA LEU A 16 2.87 -6.03 12.46
C LEU A 16 2.33 -7.44 12.70
N GLU A 17 1.03 -7.63 12.88
CA GLU A 17 0.41 -8.95 13.03
C GLU A 17 0.63 -9.80 11.77
N THR A 18 0.49 -9.21 10.59
CA THR A 18 0.79 -9.90 9.33
C THR A 18 2.27 -10.31 9.26
N ALA A 19 3.19 -9.47 9.75
CA ALA A 19 4.61 -9.80 9.81
C ALA A 19 4.90 -11.02 10.70
N MET A 20 4.22 -11.15 11.83
CA MET A 20 4.33 -12.33 12.70
C MET A 20 3.87 -13.61 12.00
N ILE A 21 2.78 -13.53 11.24
CA ILE A 21 2.22 -14.68 10.53
C ILE A 21 3.13 -15.10 9.36
N MET A 22 3.51 -14.14 8.52
CA MET A 22 4.32 -14.37 7.33
C MET A 22 5.77 -14.75 7.68
N GLY A 23 6.26 -14.30 8.83
CA GLY A 23 7.60 -14.62 9.34
C GLY A 23 7.86 -16.10 9.63
N LYS A 24 6.82 -16.93 9.66
CA LYS A 24 6.95 -18.39 9.77
C LYS A 24 7.57 -19.03 8.51
N THR A 25 7.49 -18.37 7.38
CA THR A 25 7.88 -18.92 6.07
C THR A 25 8.71 -17.97 5.21
N HIS A 26 8.81 -16.70 5.58
CA HIS A 26 9.50 -15.65 4.82
C HIS A 26 10.45 -14.86 5.71
N TYR A 27 11.50 -14.32 5.10
CA TYR A 27 12.24 -13.20 5.67
C TYR A 27 11.41 -11.93 5.53
N ILE A 28 11.23 -11.19 6.62
CA ILE A 28 10.31 -10.06 6.67
C ILE A 28 11.06 -8.74 6.54
N ILE A 29 10.62 -7.89 5.62
CA ILE A 29 11.01 -6.48 5.56
C ILE A 29 9.80 -5.65 5.95
N ILE A 30 9.81 -5.09 7.15
CA ILE A 30 8.78 -4.10 7.52
C ILE A 30 9.22 -2.71 7.11
N CYS A 31 8.31 -1.90 6.60
CA CYS A 31 8.64 -0.53 6.27
C CYS A 31 7.60 0.49 6.73
N GLY A 32 8.07 1.72 6.94
CA GLY A 32 7.28 2.84 7.40
C GLY A 32 8.12 4.10 7.57
N ARG A 33 7.49 5.21 8.01
CA ARG A 33 8.14 6.52 8.16
C ARG A 33 8.76 6.75 9.54
N THR A 34 8.26 6.10 10.57
CA THR A 34 8.61 6.37 11.97
C THR A 34 9.62 5.36 12.48
N ALA A 35 10.88 5.77 12.58
CA ALA A 35 11.98 4.90 12.99
C ALA A 35 11.73 4.21 14.33
N GLY A 36 11.23 4.93 15.35
CA GLY A 36 10.94 4.36 16.66
C GLY A 36 9.89 3.25 16.64
N LYS A 37 8.81 3.41 15.86
CA LYS A 37 7.79 2.36 15.67
C LYS A 37 8.40 1.12 14.99
N LEU A 38 9.22 1.32 13.97
CA LEU A 38 9.91 0.23 13.27
C LEU A 38 10.87 -0.54 14.19
N GLN A 39 11.67 0.17 14.99
CA GLN A 39 12.59 -0.46 15.93
C GLN A 39 11.86 -1.30 16.98
N HIS A 40 10.77 -0.78 17.53
CA HIS A 40 9.93 -1.52 18.47
C HIS A 40 9.34 -2.78 17.81
N ALA A 41 8.81 -2.66 16.60
CA ALA A 41 8.24 -3.77 15.86
C ALA A 41 9.30 -4.86 15.55
N ILE A 42 10.51 -4.48 15.14
CA ILE A 42 11.62 -5.42 14.92
C ILE A 42 11.95 -6.21 16.21
N LYS A 43 12.05 -5.52 17.35
CA LYS A 43 12.30 -6.21 18.62
C LYS A 43 11.19 -7.23 18.92
N THR A 44 9.94 -6.86 18.78
CA THR A 44 8.78 -7.74 18.99
C THR A 44 8.81 -8.96 18.06
N LEU A 45 9.13 -8.76 16.76
CA LEU A 45 9.24 -9.85 15.79
C LEU A 45 10.39 -10.81 16.11
N GLN A 46 11.57 -10.27 16.46
CA GLN A 46 12.74 -11.07 16.82
C GLN A 46 12.53 -11.89 18.10
N GLU A 47 11.84 -11.34 19.11
CA GLU A 47 11.45 -12.06 20.33
C GLU A 47 10.51 -13.25 20.03
N LYS A 48 9.80 -13.21 18.89
CA LYS A 48 8.98 -14.31 18.37
C LYS A 48 9.72 -15.24 17.40
N GLY A 49 11.01 -15.04 17.21
CA GLY A 49 11.84 -15.86 16.33
C GLY A 49 11.67 -15.55 14.83
N VAL A 50 11.12 -14.38 14.46
CA VAL A 50 10.97 -13.97 13.08
C VAL A 50 12.27 -13.35 12.58
N GLU A 51 12.81 -13.85 11.47
CA GLU A 51 13.90 -13.21 10.74
C GLU A 51 13.39 -11.98 10.00
N CYS A 52 13.86 -10.79 10.39
CA CYS A 52 13.32 -9.54 9.87
C CYS A 52 14.30 -8.38 9.94
N GLU A 53 14.01 -7.38 9.13
CA GLU A 53 14.63 -6.06 9.18
C GLU A 53 13.62 -4.94 8.96
N ALA A 54 14.03 -3.71 9.28
CA ALA A 54 13.25 -2.51 9.05
C ALA A 54 13.87 -1.65 7.95
N PHE A 55 13.03 -1.12 7.07
CA PHE A 55 13.43 -0.18 6.03
C PHE A 55 12.62 1.11 6.14
N SER A 56 13.31 2.27 6.25
CA SER A 56 12.63 3.57 6.27
C SER A 56 12.08 3.88 4.88
N CYS A 57 10.76 3.96 4.74
CA CYS A 57 10.11 4.23 3.45
C CYS A 57 8.88 5.13 3.61
N ASN A 58 8.81 6.15 2.75
CA ASN A 58 7.59 6.91 2.51
C ASN A 58 6.94 6.36 1.23
N VAL A 59 5.84 5.63 1.37
CA VAL A 59 5.13 5.03 0.23
C VAL A 59 4.57 6.06 -0.76
N GLY A 60 4.31 7.29 -0.30
CA GLY A 60 3.91 8.41 -1.16
C GLY A 60 5.06 9.05 -1.99
N ASP A 61 6.26 8.48 -1.94
CA ASP A 61 7.44 8.93 -2.69
C ASP A 61 7.97 7.78 -3.56
N LEU A 62 7.88 7.94 -4.86
CA LEU A 62 8.30 6.93 -5.85
C LEU A 62 9.77 6.50 -5.66
N TYR A 63 10.66 7.45 -5.38
CA TYR A 63 12.08 7.14 -5.20
C TYR A 63 12.32 6.31 -3.94
N SER A 64 11.62 6.62 -2.86
CA SER A 64 11.65 5.85 -1.62
C SER A 64 11.15 4.41 -1.82
N VAL A 65 10.05 4.25 -2.57
CA VAL A 65 9.49 2.92 -2.91
C VAL A 65 10.44 2.13 -3.80
N ARG A 66 11.03 2.77 -4.81
CA ARG A 66 12.02 2.12 -5.70
C ARG A 66 13.23 1.62 -4.93
N LYS A 67 13.74 2.39 -3.97
CA LYS A 67 14.83 1.93 -3.10
C LYS A 67 14.44 0.70 -2.29
N LEU A 68 13.23 0.69 -1.73
CA LEU A 68 12.73 -0.46 -0.98
C LEU A 68 12.61 -1.69 -1.88
N ALA A 69 12.08 -1.56 -3.10
CA ALA A 69 11.92 -2.66 -4.03
C ALA A 69 13.26 -3.25 -4.46
N ASN A 70 14.24 -2.40 -4.79
CA ASN A 70 15.60 -2.84 -5.14
C ASN A 70 16.28 -3.55 -3.97
N HIS A 71 16.20 -2.98 -2.77
CA HIS A 71 16.76 -3.57 -1.56
C HIS A 71 16.16 -4.96 -1.28
N ALA A 72 14.85 -5.11 -1.37
CA ALA A 72 14.19 -6.40 -1.21
C ALA A 72 14.65 -7.43 -2.25
N HIS A 73 14.82 -7.02 -3.50
CA HIS A 73 15.31 -7.88 -4.59
C HIS A 73 16.77 -8.33 -4.40
N GLU A 74 17.63 -7.45 -3.88
CA GLU A 74 19.03 -7.76 -3.58
C GLU A 74 19.17 -8.80 -2.45
N LEU A 75 18.23 -8.81 -1.50
CA LEU A 75 18.21 -9.76 -0.38
C LEU A 75 17.71 -11.15 -0.75
N GLY A 76 16.84 -11.27 -1.75
CA GLY A 76 16.30 -12.55 -2.15
C GLY A 76 15.14 -12.46 -3.13
N GLU A 77 14.37 -13.52 -3.22
CA GLU A 77 13.19 -13.60 -4.08
C GLU A 77 11.98 -12.95 -3.41
N VAL A 78 11.50 -11.85 -3.95
CA VAL A 78 10.30 -11.17 -3.45
C VAL A 78 9.07 -11.98 -3.85
N GLN A 79 8.47 -12.68 -2.91
CA GLN A 79 7.30 -13.53 -3.13
C GLN A 79 5.99 -12.88 -2.68
N ALA A 80 6.04 -12.00 -1.68
CA ALA A 80 4.85 -11.33 -1.17
C ALA A 80 5.11 -9.87 -0.86
N VAL A 81 4.14 -9.02 -1.19
CA VAL A 81 4.10 -7.62 -0.76
C VAL A 81 2.74 -7.34 -0.14
N ILE A 82 2.73 -6.96 1.14
CA ILE A 82 1.51 -6.59 1.85
C ILE A 82 1.51 -5.06 2.01
N HIS A 83 0.69 -4.39 1.21
CA HIS A 83 0.58 -2.95 1.24
C HIS A 83 -0.49 -2.51 2.24
N ALA A 84 -0.10 -2.47 3.54
CA ALA A 84 -0.96 -2.07 4.64
C ALA A 84 -0.74 -0.62 5.10
N ALA A 85 0.26 0.09 4.56
CA ALA A 85 0.45 1.49 4.87
C ALA A 85 -0.72 2.33 4.37
N GLY A 86 -1.23 3.19 5.24
CA GLY A 86 -2.32 4.10 4.91
C GLY A 86 -2.44 5.22 5.93
N MET A 87 -3.14 6.28 5.56
CA MET A 87 -3.50 7.40 6.44
C MET A 87 -5.02 7.46 6.60
N SER A 88 -5.50 7.54 7.85
CA SER A 88 -6.90 7.81 8.18
C SER A 88 -7.21 9.32 8.11
N PRO A 89 -8.49 9.73 8.17
CA PRO A 89 -8.88 11.13 8.07
C PRO A 89 -8.26 12.07 9.12
N HIS A 90 -7.86 11.53 10.27
CA HIS A 90 -7.29 12.30 11.38
C HIS A 90 -5.76 12.40 11.37
N MET A 91 -5.08 11.75 10.41
CA MET A 91 -3.62 11.66 10.37
C MET A 91 -2.93 12.75 9.55
N GLY A 92 -3.68 13.58 8.82
CA GLY A 92 -3.12 14.66 8.00
C GLY A 92 -4.14 15.31 7.09
N GLU A 93 -3.65 16.13 6.17
CA GLU A 93 -4.48 16.83 5.19
C GLU A 93 -4.95 15.87 4.07
N ALA A 94 -6.01 16.28 3.37
CA ALA A 94 -6.61 15.47 2.31
C ALA A 94 -5.63 15.11 1.17
N GLU A 95 -4.69 15.99 0.87
CA GLU A 95 -3.64 15.74 -0.12
C GLU A 95 -2.66 14.67 0.36
N ASP A 96 -2.29 14.67 1.65
CA ASP A 96 -1.40 13.67 2.25
C ASP A 96 -2.06 12.29 2.28
N ILE A 97 -3.37 12.24 2.55
CA ILE A 97 -4.18 11.03 2.50
C ILE A 97 -4.18 10.44 1.10
N LEU A 98 -4.45 11.25 0.06
CA LEU A 98 -4.39 10.80 -1.34
C LEU A 98 -2.98 10.35 -1.73
N LYS A 99 -1.96 11.11 -1.33
CA LYS A 99 -0.57 10.80 -1.62
C LYS A 99 -0.16 9.47 -1.02
N THR A 100 -0.50 9.22 0.23
CA THR A 100 -0.15 7.97 0.91
C THR A 100 -0.98 6.80 0.39
N ASN A 101 -2.30 6.94 0.33
CA ASN A 101 -3.20 5.81 0.06
C ASN A 101 -3.31 5.52 -1.44
N ALA A 102 -3.42 6.54 -2.31
CA ALA A 102 -3.62 6.32 -3.75
C ALA A 102 -2.29 6.28 -4.51
N LEU A 103 -1.41 7.30 -4.38
CA LEU A 103 -0.12 7.27 -5.06
C LEU A 103 0.79 6.17 -4.49
N GLY A 104 0.75 5.95 -3.17
CA GLY A 104 1.47 4.85 -2.54
C GLY A 104 1.11 3.49 -3.14
N THR A 105 -0.18 3.22 -3.36
CA THR A 105 -0.63 1.99 -4.02
C THR A 105 -0.09 1.88 -5.44
N ILE A 106 -0.16 2.96 -6.23
CA ILE A 106 0.42 2.97 -7.60
C ILE A 106 1.91 2.63 -7.55
N TYR A 107 2.68 3.32 -6.69
CA TYR A 107 4.13 3.16 -6.64
C TYR A 107 4.54 1.77 -6.13
N ILE A 108 3.90 1.25 -5.09
CA ILE A 108 4.18 -0.10 -4.57
C ILE A 108 3.90 -1.13 -5.66
N ASN A 109 2.72 -1.11 -6.27
CA ASN A 109 2.38 -2.08 -7.31
C ASN A 109 3.33 -1.98 -8.50
N THR A 110 3.63 -0.76 -8.99
CA THR A 110 4.47 -0.56 -10.17
C THR A 110 5.93 -0.97 -9.93
N GLU A 111 6.53 -0.60 -8.81
CA GLU A 111 7.95 -0.89 -8.56
C GLU A 111 8.16 -2.35 -8.14
N PHE A 112 7.26 -2.93 -7.36
CA PHE A 112 7.40 -4.33 -6.97
C PHE A 112 7.06 -5.31 -8.09
N ALA A 113 6.12 -4.99 -8.98
CA ALA A 113 5.86 -5.83 -10.16
C ALA A 113 7.11 -6.03 -11.04
N LYS A 114 8.09 -5.12 -11.00
CA LYS A 114 9.34 -5.22 -11.77
C LYS A 114 10.35 -6.22 -11.17
N VAL A 115 10.27 -6.45 -9.87
CA VAL A 115 11.30 -7.19 -9.10
C VAL A 115 10.77 -8.47 -8.47
N MET A 116 9.47 -8.72 -8.53
CA MET A 116 8.87 -9.93 -7.97
C MET A 116 9.22 -11.16 -8.78
N GLY A 117 9.40 -12.27 -8.08
CA GLY A 117 9.55 -13.59 -8.67
C GLY A 117 8.23 -14.14 -9.26
N LYS A 118 8.37 -15.21 -10.04
CA LYS A 118 7.24 -15.97 -10.59
C LYS A 118 6.32 -16.47 -9.46
N GLY A 119 5.02 -16.24 -9.58
CA GLY A 119 4.03 -16.63 -8.57
C GLY A 119 3.98 -15.70 -7.34
N GLY A 120 4.70 -14.58 -7.38
CA GLY A 120 4.61 -13.56 -6.31
C GLY A 120 3.24 -12.88 -6.25
N CYS A 121 2.89 -12.36 -5.08
CA CYS A 121 1.60 -11.73 -4.82
C CYS A 121 1.75 -10.35 -4.18
N ILE A 122 1.00 -9.36 -4.67
CA ILE A 122 0.82 -8.06 -4.01
C ILE A 122 -0.60 -8.02 -3.44
N LEU A 123 -0.71 -7.70 -2.16
CA LEU A 123 -1.98 -7.54 -1.45
C LEU A 123 -2.13 -6.09 -1.01
N ASP A 124 -3.12 -5.39 -1.56
CA ASP A 124 -3.45 -4.02 -1.19
C ASP A 124 -4.59 -3.98 -0.15
N VAL A 125 -4.37 -3.26 0.94
CA VAL A 125 -5.38 -3.10 2.00
C VAL A 125 -6.26 -1.88 1.71
N SER A 126 -7.55 -2.12 1.45
CA SER A 126 -8.56 -1.08 1.34
C SER A 126 -9.33 -0.88 2.66
N SER A 127 -10.54 -0.35 2.60
CA SER A 127 -11.39 -0.09 3.77
C SER A 127 -12.88 -0.14 3.39
N MET A 128 -13.73 -0.40 4.37
CA MET A 128 -15.18 -0.24 4.26
C MET A 128 -15.60 1.16 3.82
N SER A 129 -14.81 2.18 4.11
CA SER A 129 -15.07 3.57 3.69
C SER A 129 -15.25 3.71 2.17
N ALA A 130 -14.66 2.80 1.38
CA ALA A 130 -14.88 2.74 -0.06
C ALA A 130 -16.34 2.51 -0.45
N TYR A 131 -17.09 1.79 0.39
CA TYR A 131 -18.51 1.50 0.15
C TYR A 131 -19.46 2.43 0.91
N LEU A 132 -19.01 2.97 2.04
CA LEU A 132 -19.80 3.91 2.84
C LEU A 132 -19.84 5.32 2.24
N THR A 133 -18.82 5.69 1.46
CA THR A 133 -18.81 6.98 0.76
C THR A 133 -19.76 6.94 -0.45
N PRO A 134 -20.71 7.88 -0.57
CA PRO A 134 -21.68 7.87 -1.64
C PRO A 134 -21.03 7.84 -3.04
N SER A 135 -21.52 7.01 -3.95
CA SER A 135 -20.94 6.81 -5.28
C SER A 135 -20.90 8.10 -6.13
N ILE A 136 -21.82 9.05 -5.89
CA ILE A 136 -21.83 10.35 -6.58
C ILE A 136 -20.61 11.22 -6.24
N VAL A 137 -19.99 10.97 -5.09
CA VAL A 137 -18.77 11.67 -4.65
C VAL A 137 -17.53 11.11 -5.36
N MET A 138 -17.58 9.84 -5.76
CA MET A 138 -16.45 9.10 -6.31
C MET A 138 -16.07 9.57 -7.73
N PRO A 139 -14.87 10.10 -7.94
CA PRO A 139 -14.45 10.62 -9.24
C PRO A 139 -13.88 9.50 -10.14
N ARG A 140 -14.57 8.37 -10.26
CA ARG A 140 -14.08 7.16 -10.95
C ARG A 140 -13.62 7.41 -12.39
N LYS A 141 -14.22 8.40 -13.08
CA LYS A 141 -13.78 8.83 -14.41
C LYS A 141 -12.35 9.40 -14.43
N LEU A 142 -11.84 9.86 -13.29
CA LEU A 142 -10.49 10.38 -13.17
C LEU A 142 -9.46 9.27 -12.86
N TYR A 143 -9.90 8.11 -12.40
CA TYR A 143 -8.98 7.04 -11.99
C TYR A 143 -8.12 6.51 -13.15
N LYS A 144 -8.65 6.50 -14.37
CA LYS A 144 -7.91 6.07 -15.56
C LYS A 144 -6.57 6.79 -15.76
N TYR A 145 -6.48 8.06 -15.35
CA TYR A 145 -5.23 8.82 -15.44
C TYR A 145 -4.10 8.23 -14.59
N ALA A 146 -4.42 7.42 -13.59
CA ALA A 146 -3.41 6.70 -12.81
C ALA A 146 -2.63 5.67 -13.62
N LEU A 147 -3.22 5.15 -14.70
CA LEU A 147 -2.59 4.21 -15.64
C LEU A 147 -1.88 4.91 -16.80
N GLU A 148 -2.23 6.17 -17.08
CA GLU A 148 -1.71 6.95 -18.21
C GLU A 148 -0.59 7.90 -17.74
N GLU A 149 -0.90 8.77 -16.77
CA GLU A 149 0.01 9.83 -16.27
C GLU A 149 -0.27 10.14 -14.80
N VAL A 150 0.56 9.60 -13.90
CA VAL A 150 0.36 9.67 -12.44
C VAL A 150 0.31 11.12 -11.92
N GLU A 151 1.12 12.04 -12.48
CA GLU A 151 1.11 13.44 -12.06
C GLU A 151 -0.19 14.15 -12.48
N LEU A 152 -0.73 13.83 -13.64
CA LEU A 152 -2.04 14.33 -14.07
C LEU A 152 -3.16 13.79 -13.19
N PHE A 153 -3.11 12.50 -12.84
CA PHE A 153 -4.00 11.90 -11.86
C PHE A 153 -3.97 12.66 -10.54
N ARG A 154 -2.78 12.86 -9.95
CA ARG A 154 -2.60 13.60 -8.70
C ARG A 154 -3.22 14.99 -8.76
N LYS A 155 -2.90 15.78 -9.80
CA LYS A 155 -3.43 17.14 -10.00
C LYS A 155 -4.95 17.17 -10.09
N LYS A 156 -5.53 16.25 -10.88
CA LYS A 156 -7.01 16.17 -11.05
C LYS A 156 -7.70 15.75 -9.76
N MET A 157 -7.14 14.80 -9.02
CA MET A 157 -7.69 14.34 -7.74
C MET A 157 -7.65 15.45 -6.69
N ASN A 158 -6.53 16.15 -6.55
CA ASN A 158 -6.42 17.27 -5.62
C ASN A 158 -7.40 18.41 -5.98
N LYS A 159 -7.53 18.75 -7.26
CA LYS A 159 -8.52 19.73 -7.71
C LYS A 159 -9.95 19.30 -7.37
N ARG A 160 -10.26 18.01 -7.53
CA ARG A 160 -11.58 17.46 -7.17
C ARG A 160 -11.87 17.59 -5.68
N LEU A 161 -10.89 17.36 -4.80
CA LEU A 161 -11.05 17.50 -3.37
C LEU A 161 -11.32 18.95 -2.91
N GLN A 162 -10.79 19.95 -3.63
CA GLN A 162 -11.03 21.36 -3.28
C GLN A 162 -12.50 21.79 -3.40
N ILE A 163 -13.35 21.04 -4.09
CA ILE A 163 -14.79 21.31 -4.22
C ILE A 163 -15.51 21.07 -2.87
N PHE A 164 -14.97 20.24 -2.00
CA PHE A 164 -15.58 19.89 -0.72
C PHE A 164 -15.18 20.88 0.39
N PRO A 165 -16.10 21.19 1.33
CA PRO A 165 -15.78 21.97 2.51
C PRO A 165 -14.63 21.35 3.31
N LYS A 166 -13.79 22.20 3.93
CA LYS A 166 -12.63 21.73 4.73
C LYS A 166 -13.02 20.72 5.81
N SER A 167 -14.17 20.91 6.45
CA SER A 167 -14.66 20.06 7.55
C SER A 167 -14.90 18.60 7.18
N VAL A 168 -15.17 18.29 5.90
CA VAL A 168 -15.44 16.93 5.43
C VAL A 168 -14.38 16.41 4.45
N ARG A 169 -13.46 17.26 4.05
CA ARG A 169 -12.53 16.98 2.94
C ARG A 169 -11.61 15.79 3.20
N THR A 170 -11.11 15.64 4.43
CA THR A 170 -10.24 14.52 4.80
C THR A 170 -11.01 13.19 4.78
N GLY A 171 -12.24 13.16 5.29
CA GLY A 171 -13.11 11.98 5.22
C GLY A 171 -13.43 11.58 3.77
N VAL A 172 -13.75 12.59 2.92
CA VAL A 172 -13.99 12.36 1.48
C VAL A 172 -12.72 11.85 0.80
N ALA A 173 -11.55 12.44 1.08
CA ALA A 173 -10.27 11.99 0.53
C ALA A 173 -9.97 10.55 0.91
N TYR A 174 -10.23 10.18 2.15
CA TYR A 174 -10.07 8.81 2.63
C TYR A 174 -10.97 7.83 1.87
N GLY A 175 -12.30 8.09 1.82
CA GLY A 175 -13.23 7.23 1.08
C GLY A 175 -12.85 7.08 -0.39
N ILE A 176 -12.55 8.20 -1.07
CA ILE A 176 -12.10 8.20 -2.47
C ILE A 176 -10.80 7.40 -2.63
N SER A 177 -9.83 7.59 -1.74
CA SER A 177 -8.54 6.87 -1.82
C SER A 177 -8.73 5.36 -1.68
N LYS A 178 -9.63 4.91 -0.81
CA LYS A 178 -9.92 3.49 -0.59
C LYS A 178 -10.76 2.86 -1.71
N ASP A 179 -11.70 3.60 -2.32
CA ASP A 179 -12.37 3.19 -3.56
C ASP A 179 -11.37 3.09 -4.73
N PHE A 180 -10.43 4.03 -4.81
CA PHE A 180 -9.36 4.00 -5.80
C PHE A 180 -8.49 2.74 -5.66
N VAL A 181 -8.08 2.35 -4.44
CA VAL A 181 -7.31 1.11 -4.20
C VAL A 181 -8.04 -0.09 -4.80
N ILE A 182 -9.34 -0.25 -4.54
CA ILE A 182 -10.14 -1.34 -5.09
C ILE A 182 -10.15 -1.32 -6.63
N TRP A 183 -10.38 -0.14 -7.19
CA TRP A 183 -10.42 0.03 -8.65
C TRP A 183 -9.05 -0.28 -9.27
N TYR A 184 -7.97 0.29 -8.71
CA TYR A 184 -6.62 0.16 -9.24
C TYR A 184 -6.12 -1.29 -9.22
N SER A 185 -6.30 -2.00 -8.10
CA SER A 185 -5.91 -3.40 -7.99
C SER A 185 -6.62 -4.30 -9.01
N LYS A 186 -7.91 -4.00 -9.31
CA LYS A 186 -8.66 -4.72 -10.36
C LYS A 186 -8.15 -4.42 -11.78
N GLN A 187 -7.68 -3.20 -12.04
CA GLN A 187 -7.13 -2.84 -13.36
C GLN A 187 -5.70 -3.35 -13.56
N SER A 188 -4.91 -3.39 -12.50
CA SER A 188 -3.50 -3.78 -12.56
C SER A 188 -3.30 -5.30 -12.66
N ALA A 189 -4.21 -6.09 -12.08
CA ALA A 189 -4.14 -7.55 -12.10
C ALA A 189 -4.05 -8.15 -13.52
N PRO A 190 -4.88 -7.77 -14.52
CA PRO A 190 -4.79 -8.29 -15.88
C PRO A 190 -3.48 -7.92 -16.59
N GLN A 191 -2.97 -6.71 -16.36
CA GLN A 191 -1.73 -6.23 -17.01
C GLN A 191 -0.49 -7.02 -16.58
N SER A 192 -0.53 -7.63 -15.39
CA SER A 192 0.52 -8.53 -14.91
C SER A 192 0.47 -9.91 -15.59
N ASN A 193 -0.70 -10.28 -16.13
CA ASN A 193 -0.97 -11.60 -16.71
C ASN A 193 -0.82 -11.64 -18.23
N ASP A 194 -0.92 -10.49 -18.95
CA ASP A 194 -0.99 -10.43 -20.42
C ASP A 194 0.37 -10.25 -21.14
N SER A 195 1.45 -9.98 -20.41
CA SER A 195 2.78 -10.03 -21.02
C SER A 195 3.22 -11.49 -21.18
N GLU A 196 4.06 -11.83 -22.18
CA GLU A 196 4.61 -13.17 -22.50
C GLU A 196 5.19 -13.99 -21.33
N ASN A 197 5.02 -13.47 -20.11
CA ASN A 197 5.31 -14.03 -18.81
C ASN A 197 4.03 -14.28 -17.99
N GLN A 198 3.08 -15.05 -18.51
CA GLN A 198 1.82 -15.45 -17.83
C GLN A 198 1.97 -16.09 -16.43
N GLU A 199 3.17 -16.13 -15.90
CA GLU A 199 3.51 -16.78 -14.63
C GLU A 199 4.06 -15.80 -13.57
N ARG A 200 4.00 -14.48 -13.80
CA ARG A 200 4.77 -13.49 -13.01
C ARG A 200 3.92 -12.90 -11.92
N SER A 201 3.25 -12.85 -11.24
CA SER A 201 2.65 -12.17 -10.08
C SER A 201 1.14 -12.02 -10.17
N HIS A 202 0.48 -12.44 -9.14
CA HIS A 202 -0.94 -12.19 -8.94
C HIS A 202 -1.11 -10.98 -8.01
N ILE A 203 -1.69 -9.89 -8.52
CA ILE A 203 -2.11 -8.78 -7.67
C ILE A 203 -3.47 -9.16 -7.08
N CYS A 204 -3.46 -9.48 -5.80
CA CYS A 204 -4.67 -9.75 -5.03
C CYS A 204 -5.02 -8.50 -4.24
N PHE A 205 -6.30 -8.21 -4.09
CA PHE A 205 -6.69 -7.18 -3.15
C PHE A 205 -7.48 -7.77 -1.98
N CYS A 206 -7.24 -7.25 -0.79
CA CYS A 206 -7.97 -7.61 0.42
C CYS A 206 -8.77 -6.42 0.93
N LEU A 207 -10.06 -6.64 1.14
CA LEU A 207 -10.92 -5.74 1.90
C LEU A 207 -10.81 -6.14 3.37
N LEU A 208 -10.08 -5.33 4.14
CA LEU A 208 -10.11 -5.47 5.58
C LEU A 208 -11.15 -4.52 6.17
N TYR A 209 -12.00 -5.08 7.02
CA TYR A 209 -12.83 -4.35 7.96
C TYR A 209 -11.89 -3.73 9.01
N THR A 210 -11.61 -2.45 8.89
CA THR A 210 -11.07 -1.72 10.02
C THR A 210 -12.21 -0.93 10.64
N SER A 211 -12.70 -1.36 11.79
CA SER A 211 -13.29 -0.44 12.74
C SER A 211 -12.15 0.47 13.23
N ASP A 212 -12.38 1.79 13.31
CA ASP A 212 -11.41 2.79 13.78
C ASP A 212 -11.04 2.64 15.28
N ALA A 213 -11.06 1.46 15.82
CA ALA A 213 -10.89 1.15 17.24
C ALA A 213 -9.47 0.71 17.63
N ALA A 214 -8.46 1.17 16.95
CA ALA A 214 -7.07 0.75 17.22
C ALA A 214 -6.05 1.89 17.27
N ASP A 215 -6.45 3.10 17.65
CA ASP A 215 -5.54 4.23 17.88
C ASP A 215 -5.77 4.81 19.30
N ASP A 216 -5.67 3.99 20.35
CA ASP A 216 -5.37 4.40 21.72
C ASP A 216 -3.95 3.98 22.12
#